data_56e8884e3252fa66a49b576204ade638
#
_entry.id   56e8884e3252fa66a49b576204ade638
#
_cell.length_a   1.000
_cell.length_b   1.000
_cell.length_c   1.000
_cell.angle_alpha   90.00
_cell.angle_beta   90.00
_cell.angle_gamma   90.00
#
_symmetry.space_group_name_H-M   'P 1'
#
loop_
_entity.id
_entity.type
_entity.pdbx_description
1 polymer ?
#
loop_
_entity_poly.entity_id
_entity_poly.type
_entity_poly.pdbx_seq_one_letter_code
_entity_poly.pdbx_strand_id
1 'polypeptide(L)'
;MDNKHYMKEQNWDQIVDLMEEGQLLSDDELALLEQDEEAMRTIRDLHLCKNAMMRQYDEDAPDIENEWKAFCEKGIFSEPTPTESEKKEKNRFLWGALTGIAASLLVLLLFAWWTNYPLIHQDFVVFQAIDSVQQITLQTSSGGRIDIKKDTRQEIMESVGTLLSKKDTFELAYIAKENPDAYNDKIETHRLSTPRGKDFKMTLEDGTIIWMNAESCLEYPSQFTGKERVVHLKGEAYFKVAKNPEFPFVICTDRMQIRVLGTELNVRNYISQDSHVTLINGSVEVSDNKNNKNLVRLAPGEDALLDENNTFVIKEVETDSYTYWRDGYFYFDNTPLKEVVQELGRWYNINIVFENEKLMDLHIRYFCVRSETLERAISLLNRMKKIHATLSGNTIYIR
;
A
#
# COMPACT_ATOMS: atom_id res chain seq x y z
N MET A 1 -15.65 40.13 -16.27
CA MET A 1 -15.48 38.80 -15.59
C MET A 1 -14.01 38.33 -15.59
N ASP A 2 -13.10 39.09 -16.19
CA ASP A 2 -11.68 38.64 -16.39
C ASP A 2 -10.68 39.09 -15.31
N ASN A 3 -11.05 40.02 -14.43
CA ASN A 3 -10.09 40.54 -13.44
C ASN A 3 -9.85 39.60 -12.23
N LYS A 4 -10.76 38.67 -11.95
CA LYS A 4 -10.60 37.69 -10.83
C LYS A 4 -9.66 36.55 -11.18
N HIS A 5 -9.55 36.21 -12.45
CA HIS A 5 -8.66 35.15 -12.93
C HIS A 5 -7.21 35.66 -13.00
N TYR A 6 -7.00 36.86 -13.43
CA TYR A 6 -5.66 37.49 -13.53
C TYR A 6 -5.03 37.77 -12.15
N MET A 7 -5.83 38.14 -11.15
CA MET A 7 -5.34 38.30 -9.77
C MET A 7 -4.99 36.96 -9.10
N LYS A 8 -5.61 35.85 -9.53
CA LYS A 8 -5.29 34.51 -9.01
C LYS A 8 -3.92 33.99 -9.50
N GLU A 9 -3.56 34.26 -10.77
CA GLU A 9 -2.27 33.84 -11.32
C GLU A 9 -1.08 34.60 -10.71
N GLN A 10 -1.19 35.92 -10.51
CA GLN A 10 -0.10 36.71 -9.93
C GLN A 10 0.19 36.35 -8.45
N ASN A 11 -0.80 35.95 -7.67
CA ASN A 11 -0.60 35.50 -6.29
C ASN A 11 0.08 34.14 -6.21
N TRP A 12 -0.15 33.29 -7.22
CA TRP A 12 0.43 31.94 -7.25
C TRP A 12 1.94 31.96 -7.46
N ASP A 13 2.42 32.72 -8.44
CA ASP A 13 3.86 32.83 -8.72
C ASP A 13 4.60 33.36 -7.49
N GLN A 14 4.01 34.32 -6.79
CA GLN A 14 4.59 34.92 -5.59
C GLN A 14 4.63 33.93 -4.40
N ILE A 15 3.63 33.07 -4.26
CA ILE A 15 3.58 32.04 -3.22
C ILE A 15 4.59 30.93 -3.51
N VAL A 16 4.74 30.53 -4.76
CA VAL A 16 5.73 29.53 -5.19
C VAL A 16 7.14 30.05 -4.94
N ASP A 17 7.43 31.32 -5.29
CA ASP A 17 8.72 31.96 -5.03
C ASP A 17 9.07 32.01 -3.53
N LEU A 18 8.11 32.37 -2.67
CA LEU A 18 8.28 32.39 -1.21
C LEU A 18 8.56 30.97 -0.64
N MET A 19 7.90 29.95 -1.18
CA MET A 19 8.14 28.56 -0.78
C MET A 19 9.49 28.04 -1.28
N GLU A 20 9.97 28.45 -2.45
CA GLU A 20 11.30 28.13 -2.97
C GLU A 20 12.41 28.78 -2.12
N GLU A 21 12.19 30.01 -1.63
CA GLU A 21 13.11 30.71 -0.74
C GLU A 21 13.08 30.20 0.71
N GLY A 22 12.16 29.29 1.06
CA GLY A 22 12.04 28.74 2.40
C GLY A 22 11.44 29.71 3.41
N GLN A 23 10.74 30.75 2.98
CA GLN A 23 10.06 31.71 3.84
C GLN A 23 8.73 31.15 4.33
N LEU A 24 8.36 31.45 5.57
CA LEU A 24 7.06 31.09 6.14
C LEU A 24 5.98 32.00 5.58
N LEU A 25 4.90 31.40 5.08
CA LEU A 25 3.71 32.11 4.64
C LEU A 25 3.04 32.79 5.84
N SER A 26 2.46 33.97 5.61
CA SER A 26 1.65 34.66 6.63
C SER A 26 0.30 33.98 6.84
N ASP A 27 -0.32 34.21 8.00
CA ASP A 27 -1.63 33.62 8.34
C ASP A 27 -2.73 34.00 7.33
N ASP A 28 -2.65 35.19 6.72
CA ASP A 28 -3.59 35.65 5.71
C ASP A 28 -3.40 34.92 4.37
N GLU A 29 -2.16 34.60 3.99
CA GLU A 29 -1.82 33.83 2.79
C GLU A 29 -2.22 32.36 2.95
N LEU A 30 -2.02 31.79 4.14
CA LEU A 30 -2.49 30.45 4.48
C LEU A 30 -4.02 30.33 4.42
N ALA A 31 -4.74 31.33 4.94
CA ALA A 31 -6.20 31.34 4.92
C ALA A 31 -6.79 31.46 3.49
N LEU A 32 -6.07 32.13 2.59
CA LEU A 32 -6.42 32.22 1.17
C LEU A 32 -6.19 30.89 0.45
N LEU A 33 -5.11 30.18 0.78
CA LEU A 33 -4.76 28.89 0.22
C LEU A 33 -5.74 27.77 0.68
N GLU A 34 -6.15 27.81 1.94
CA GLU A 34 -7.11 26.82 2.49
C GLU A 34 -8.49 26.86 1.79
N GLN A 35 -8.85 28.00 1.18
CA GLN A 35 -10.09 28.15 0.43
C GLN A 35 -10.04 27.65 -1.00
N ASP A 36 -8.84 27.36 -1.54
CA ASP A 36 -8.65 26.88 -2.90
C ASP A 36 -8.17 25.42 -2.89
N GLU A 37 -9.10 24.48 -3.13
CA GLU A 37 -8.84 23.04 -3.08
C GLU A 37 -7.81 22.59 -4.14
N GLU A 38 -7.74 23.29 -5.28
CA GLU A 38 -6.78 23.02 -6.35
C GLU A 38 -5.38 23.52 -5.98
N ALA A 39 -5.31 24.65 -5.31
CA ALA A 39 -4.11 25.23 -4.75
C ALA A 39 -3.49 24.34 -3.67
N MET A 40 -4.29 23.91 -2.72
CA MET A 40 -3.85 23.00 -1.66
C MET A 40 -3.39 21.64 -2.19
N ARG A 41 -3.98 21.18 -3.30
CA ARG A 41 -3.55 19.96 -3.97
C ARG A 41 -2.17 20.14 -4.60
N THR A 42 -1.93 21.25 -5.28
CA THR A 42 -0.65 21.57 -5.93
C THR A 42 0.47 21.75 -4.90
N ILE A 43 0.21 22.41 -3.78
CA ILE A 43 1.18 22.57 -2.67
C ILE A 43 1.52 21.22 -2.05
N ARG A 44 0.54 20.36 -1.84
CA ARG A 44 0.76 19.00 -1.35
C ARG A 44 1.63 18.20 -2.31
N ASP A 45 1.38 18.30 -3.62
CA ASP A 45 2.16 17.63 -4.65
C ASP A 45 3.62 18.15 -4.69
N LEU A 46 3.82 19.48 -4.57
CA LEU A 46 5.14 20.10 -4.49
C LEU A 46 5.89 19.68 -3.19
N HIS A 47 5.20 19.65 -2.07
CA HIS A 47 5.78 19.20 -0.79
C HIS A 47 6.20 17.73 -0.83
N LEU A 48 5.40 16.88 -1.47
CA LEU A 48 5.72 15.47 -1.74
C LEU A 48 6.96 15.33 -2.62
N CYS A 49 7.02 16.10 -3.72
CA CYS A 49 8.17 16.09 -4.62
C CYS A 49 9.44 16.60 -3.91
N LYS A 50 9.34 17.68 -3.12
CA LYS A 50 10.46 18.24 -2.35
C LYS A 50 10.96 17.25 -1.30
N ASN A 51 10.07 16.63 -0.53
CA ASN A 51 10.46 15.63 0.47
C ASN A 51 11.08 14.39 -0.18
N ALA A 52 10.56 13.94 -1.32
CA ALA A 52 11.14 12.85 -2.09
C ALA A 52 12.55 13.19 -2.62
N MET A 53 12.76 14.44 -3.09
CA MET A 53 14.06 14.92 -3.56
C MET A 53 15.07 15.11 -2.41
N MET A 54 14.65 15.74 -1.29
CA MET A 54 15.54 16.01 -0.15
C MET A 54 16.03 14.70 0.48
N ARG A 55 15.17 13.69 0.59
CA ARG A 55 15.54 12.38 1.12
C ARG A 55 16.45 11.58 0.18
N GLN A 56 16.50 11.90 -1.11
CA GLN A 56 17.40 11.29 -2.09
C GLN A 56 18.85 11.84 -1.98
N TYR A 57 19.05 13.00 -1.34
CA TYR A 57 20.36 13.64 -1.14
C TYR A 57 21.05 13.23 0.18
N ASP A 58 20.32 12.62 1.12
CA ASP A 58 20.87 12.26 2.46
C ASP A 58 21.38 10.81 2.56
N GLU A 59 21.37 10.03 1.46
CA GLU A 59 22.05 8.74 1.43
C GLU A 59 23.53 9.00 1.15
N ASP A 60 24.39 8.81 2.14
CA ASP A 60 25.84 8.69 2.02
C ASP A 60 26.16 7.74 0.85
N ALA A 61 26.62 8.29 -0.25
CA ALA A 61 27.11 7.49 -1.37
C ALA A 61 28.32 6.68 -0.83
N PRO A 62 28.34 5.34 -0.95
CA PRO A 62 29.44 4.54 -0.47
C PRO A 62 30.72 5.01 -1.17
N ASP A 63 31.78 5.24 -0.39
CA ASP A 63 33.10 5.63 -0.90
C ASP A 63 33.73 4.42 -1.62
N ILE A 64 33.36 4.29 -2.90
CA ILE A 64 33.74 3.17 -3.79
C ILE A 64 35.27 3.06 -3.92
N GLU A 65 36.00 4.17 -3.76
CA GLU A 65 37.47 4.18 -3.89
C GLU A 65 38.17 3.56 -2.68
N ASN A 66 37.65 3.80 -1.48
CA ASN A 66 38.18 3.19 -0.26
C ASN A 66 37.80 1.72 -0.10
N GLU A 67 36.60 1.33 -0.52
CA GLU A 67 36.20 -0.08 -0.52
C GLU A 67 36.98 -0.91 -1.57
N TRP A 68 37.27 -0.32 -2.75
CA TRP A 68 38.07 -0.96 -3.77
C TRP A 68 39.53 -1.15 -3.33
N LYS A 69 40.11 -0.17 -2.62
CA LYS A 69 41.44 -0.27 -2.05
C LYS A 69 41.55 -1.37 -0.99
N ALA A 70 40.58 -1.46 -0.09
CA ALA A 70 40.49 -2.51 0.93
C ALA A 70 40.30 -3.92 0.32
N PHE A 71 39.65 -4.03 -0.83
CA PHE A 71 39.50 -5.28 -1.57
C PHE A 71 40.81 -5.72 -2.23
N CYS A 72 41.57 -4.79 -2.82
CA CYS A 72 42.86 -5.07 -3.42
C CYS A 72 43.96 -5.43 -2.40
N GLU A 73 43.91 -4.91 -1.19
CA GLU A 73 44.84 -5.20 -0.10
C GLU A 73 44.62 -6.57 0.57
N LYS A 74 43.46 -7.19 0.39
CA LYS A 74 43.14 -8.54 0.90
C LYS A 74 43.67 -9.69 0.03
N GLY A 75 44.66 -9.44 -0.78
CA GLY A 75 45.49 -10.35 -1.58
C GLY A 75 45.13 -11.84 -1.53
N ILE A 76 44.28 -12.29 -2.47
CA ILE A 76 44.12 -13.70 -2.80
C ILE A 76 44.53 -13.89 -4.26
N PHE A 77 45.84 -13.79 -4.52
CA PHE A 77 46.48 -14.38 -5.69
C PHE A 77 47.91 -14.73 -5.32
N SER A 78 48.11 -15.96 -4.86
CA SER A 78 49.43 -16.60 -4.83
C SER A 78 49.53 -17.54 -6.01
N GLU A 79 50.42 -17.19 -6.95
CA GLU A 79 50.80 -18.11 -8.04
C GLU A 79 51.58 -19.31 -7.50
N PRO A 80 51.37 -20.52 -8.00
CA PRO A 80 52.19 -21.68 -7.63
C PRO A 80 53.43 -21.76 -8.53
N THR A 81 54.59 -21.79 -7.89
CA THR A 81 55.88 -22.08 -8.52
C THR A 81 56.00 -23.57 -8.94
N PRO A 82 56.61 -23.87 -10.08
CA PRO A 82 56.80 -25.27 -10.55
C PRO A 82 58.03 -25.94 -9.94
N THR A 83 57.87 -27.14 -9.41
CA THR A 83 58.98 -28.04 -9.05
C THR A 83 59.19 -29.14 -10.09
N GLU A 84 60.44 -29.24 -10.58
CA GLU A 84 60.93 -30.34 -11.43
C GLU A 84 61.07 -31.64 -10.62
N SER A 85 60.69 -32.78 -11.22
CA SER A 85 61.48 -34.02 -11.17
C SER A 85 60.96 -35.11 -12.14
N GLU A 86 61.77 -35.39 -13.10
CA GLU A 86 62.26 -36.63 -13.69
C GLU A 86 61.37 -37.86 -13.95
N LYS A 87 61.39 -38.17 -15.27
CA LYS A 87 61.40 -39.44 -16.04
C LYS A 87 61.30 -40.77 -15.31
N LYS A 88 60.32 -41.58 -15.78
CA LYS A 88 60.34 -43.02 -16.24
C LYS A 88 58.89 -43.48 -16.35
N GLU A 89 58.34 -44.00 -17.40
CA GLU A 89 58.47 -45.17 -18.20
C GLU A 89 57.40 -45.21 -19.32
N LYS A 90 57.79 -45.47 -20.51
CA LYS A 90 56.94 -45.75 -21.67
C LYS A 90 56.35 -47.16 -21.54
N ASN A 91 55.04 -47.24 -21.23
CA ASN A 91 54.11 -48.28 -21.63
C ASN A 91 52.77 -48.19 -20.92
N ARG A 92 52.58 -47.25 -19.97
CA ARG A 92 51.29 -46.92 -19.34
C ARG A 92 50.54 -45.83 -20.10
N PHE A 93 51.15 -45.23 -21.12
CA PHE A 93 50.65 -44.03 -21.79
C PHE A 93 49.39 -44.27 -22.64
N LEU A 94 49.24 -45.46 -23.24
CA LEU A 94 48.10 -45.78 -24.10
C LEU A 94 46.82 -46.08 -23.26
N TRP A 95 46.91 -46.68 -22.09
CA TRP A 95 45.79 -46.91 -21.20
C TRP A 95 45.41 -45.63 -20.42
N GLY A 96 46.37 -44.81 -20.07
CA GLY A 96 46.14 -43.51 -19.44
C GLY A 96 45.48 -42.50 -20.38
N ALA A 97 45.81 -42.52 -21.67
CA ALA A 97 45.19 -41.67 -22.68
C ALA A 97 43.72 -42.01 -22.93
N LEU A 98 43.37 -43.32 -23.00
CA LEU A 98 42.00 -43.77 -23.17
C LEU A 98 41.12 -43.48 -21.92
N THR A 99 41.66 -43.65 -20.70
CA THR A 99 40.97 -43.30 -19.47
C THR A 99 40.85 -41.78 -19.29
N GLY A 100 41.86 -41.01 -19.72
CA GLY A 100 41.81 -39.54 -19.71
C GLY A 100 40.75 -38.97 -20.64
N ILE A 101 40.61 -39.51 -21.86
CA ILE A 101 39.57 -39.12 -22.83
C ILE A 101 38.18 -39.50 -22.30
N ALA A 102 38.01 -40.69 -21.74
CA ALA A 102 36.72 -41.09 -21.12
C ALA A 102 36.36 -40.22 -19.93
N ALA A 103 37.34 -39.90 -19.07
CA ALA A 103 37.13 -39.02 -17.94
C ALA A 103 36.77 -37.56 -18.36
N SER A 104 37.49 -37.04 -19.40
CA SER A 104 37.18 -35.70 -19.92
C SER A 104 35.81 -35.61 -20.60
N LEU A 105 35.41 -36.66 -21.34
CA LEU A 105 34.06 -36.75 -21.89
C LEU A 105 33.00 -36.85 -20.82
N LEU A 106 33.25 -37.57 -19.72
CA LEU A 106 32.35 -37.66 -18.56
C LEU A 106 32.23 -36.32 -17.86
N VAL A 107 33.35 -35.58 -17.69
CA VAL A 107 33.34 -34.23 -17.12
C VAL A 107 32.61 -33.24 -18.04
N LEU A 108 32.82 -33.35 -19.37
CA LEU A 108 32.09 -32.52 -20.34
C LEU A 108 30.59 -32.86 -20.36
N LEU A 109 30.21 -34.13 -20.25
CA LEU A 109 28.81 -34.56 -20.14
C LEU A 109 28.18 -34.10 -18.82
N LEU A 110 28.89 -34.19 -17.71
CA LEU A 110 28.46 -33.69 -16.43
C LEU A 110 28.34 -32.16 -16.43
N PHE A 111 29.30 -31.48 -17.08
CA PHE A 111 29.23 -30.01 -17.24
C PHE A 111 28.11 -29.60 -18.19
N ALA A 112 27.93 -30.29 -19.32
CA ALA A 112 26.79 -30.06 -20.21
C ALA A 112 25.44 -30.40 -19.54
N TRP A 113 25.42 -31.48 -18.74
CA TRP A 113 24.23 -31.81 -17.93
C TRP A 113 23.98 -30.76 -16.86
N TRP A 114 25.02 -30.26 -16.18
CA TRP A 114 24.92 -29.20 -15.18
C TRP A 114 24.50 -27.84 -15.78
N THR A 115 25.05 -27.49 -16.95
CA THR A 115 24.69 -26.26 -17.68
C THR A 115 23.29 -26.34 -18.34
N ASN A 116 22.83 -27.54 -18.69
CA ASN A 116 21.50 -27.80 -19.24
C ASN A 116 20.48 -28.21 -18.17
N TYR A 117 20.91 -28.33 -16.91
CA TYR A 117 19.92 -28.46 -15.83
C TYR A 117 19.10 -27.18 -15.82
N PRO A 118 17.78 -27.22 -16.13
CA PRO A 118 16.95 -26.04 -15.94
C PRO A 118 17.06 -25.72 -14.46
N LEU A 119 17.66 -24.57 -14.14
CA LEU A 119 17.47 -23.98 -12.83
C LEU A 119 15.94 -23.93 -12.68
N ILE A 120 15.40 -24.79 -11.84
CA ILE A 120 14.00 -24.71 -11.48
C ILE A 120 13.88 -23.35 -10.82
N HIS A 121 13.49 -22.35 -11.60
CA HIS A 121 13.13 -21.04 -11.08
C HIS A 121 11.88 -21.31 -10.27
N GLN A 122 12.02 -21.26 -8.98
CA GLN A 122 10.90 -21.36 -8.10
C GLN A 122 10.21 -19.99 -8.10
N ASP A 123 9.11 -19.91 -8.84
CA ASP A 123 8.28 -18.71 -8.91
C ASP A 123 7.50 -18.54 -7.61
N PHE A 124 7.63 -17.39 -6.99
CA PHE A 124 6.92 -17.04 -5.77
C PHE A 124 5.74 -16.14 -6.09
N VAL A 125 4.54 -16.71 -6.11
CA VAL A 125 3.31 -15.96 -6.34
C VAL A 125 2.92 -15.23 -5.07
N VAL A 126 2.98 -13.91 -5.06
CA VAL A 126 2.65 -13.08 -3.89
C VAL A 126 1.28 -12.40 -3.99
N PHE A 127 0.72 -12.33 -5.19
CA PHE A 127 -0.62 -11.80 -5.42
C PHE A 127 -1.24 -12.44 -6.66
N GLN A 128 -2.56 -12.75 -6.61
CA GLN A 128 -3.30 -13.33 -7.72
C GLN A 128 -4.46 -12.43 -8.12
N ALA A 129 -4.57 -12.15 -9.42
CA ALA A 129 -5.71 -11.47 -10.00
C ALA A 129 -6.98 -12.32 -9.90
N ILE A 130 -8.13 -11.68 -9.92
CA ILE A 130 -9.46 -12.34 -9.97
C ILE A 130 -10.14 -12.03 -11.30
N ASP A 131 -10.84 -13.01 -11.85
CA ASP A 131 -11.45 -12.90 -13.19
C ASP A 131 -12.70 -12.01 -13.25
N SER A 132 -13.27 -11.62 -12.12
CA SER A 132 -14.53 -10.88 -12.10
C SER A 132 -14.33 -9.37 -12.06
N VAL A 133 -14.88 -8.66 -13.05
CA VAL A 133 -15.08 -7.20 -12.96
C VAL A 133 -16.16 -6.94 -11.93
N GLN A 134 -15.75 -6.59 -10.74
CA GLN A 134 -16.68 -6.29 -9.64
C GLN A 134 -17.04 -4.81 -9.66
N GLN A 135 -18.28 -4.53 -9.26
CA GLN A 135 -18.75 -3.16 -9.01
C GLN A 135 -18.75 -2.90 -7.51
N ILE A 136 -18.77 -1.64 -7.12
CA ILE A 136 -19.04 -1.27 -5.72
C ILE A 136 -20.47 -1.74 -5.43
N THR A 137 -20.65 -2.57 -4.41
CA THR A 137 -21.95 -3.18 -4.11
C THR A 137 -22.38 -2.85 -2.69
N LEU A 138 -23.65 -2.50 -2.56
CA LEU A 138 -24.33 -2.38 -1.28
C LEU A 138 -25.32 -3.55 -1.15
N GLN A 139 -25.20 -4.33 -0.08
CA GLN A 139 -26.11 -5.40 0.27
C GLN A 139 -26.81 -5.08 1.57
N THR A 140 -28.12 -5.35 1.62
CA THR A 140 -28.93 -5.24 2.84
C THR A 140 -29.21 -6.62 3.42
N SER A 141 -29.47 -6.72 4.72
CA SER A 141 -29.84 -7.99 5.38
C SER A 141 -31.17 -8.55 4.90
N SER A 142 -32.05 -7.73 4.30
CA SER A 142 -33.28 -8.14 3.62
C SER A 142 -33.04 -8.86 2.29
N GLY A 143 -31.76 -8.97 1.83
CA GLY A 143 -31.36 -9.67 0.62
C GLY A 143 -31.28 -8.77 -0.63
N GLY A 144 -31.52 -7.47 -0.48
CA GLY A 144 -31.30 -6.50 -1.57
C GLY A 144 -29.82 -6.36 -1.89
N ARG A 145 -29.49 -6.39 -3.19
CA ARG A 145 -28.16 -6.09 -3.70
C ARG A 145 -28.25 -4.98 -4.73
N ILE A 146 -27.52 -3.90 -4.50
CA ILE A 146 -27.47 -2.73 -5.37
C ILE A 146 -26.02 -2.54 -5.82
N ASP A 147 -25.80 -2.58 -7.12
CA ASP A 147 -24.52 -2.22 -7.71
C ASP A 147 -24.47 -0.69 -7.84
N ILE A 148 -23.58 -0.03 -7.11
CA ILE A 148 -23.46 1.42 -7.11
C ILE A 148 -22.86 1.89 -8.43
N LYS A 149 -23.70 2.50 -9.27
CA LYS A 149 -23.36 3.08 -10.57
C LYS A 149 -23.92 4.51 -10.62
N LYS A 150 -23.54 5.25 -11.67
CA LYS A 150 -24.03 6.62 -11.89
C LYS A 150 -25.57 6.73 -11.91
N ASP A 151 -26.25 5.67 -12.34
CA ASP A 151 -27.70 5.66 -12.58
C ASP A 151 -28.53 5.05 -11.43
N THR A 152 -27.89 4.52 -10.37
CA THR A 152 -28.58 3.81 -9.26
C THR A 152 -29.04 4.73 -8.13
N ARG A 153 -28.97 6.06 -8.31
CA ARG A 153 -29.32 7.04 -7.26
C ARG A 153 -30.74 6.84 -6.70
N GLN A 154 -31.72 6.56 -7.55
CA GLN A 154 -33.10 6.41 -7.15
C GLN A 154 -33.34 5.13 -6.36
N GLU A 155 -32.75 4.02 -6.76
CA GLU A 155 -32.85 2.73 -6.06
C GLU A 155 -32.29 2.78 -4.64
N ILE A 156 -31.19 3.51 -4.46
CA ILE A 156 -30.55 3.67 -3.14
C ILE A 156 -31.39 4.59 -2.25
N MET A 157 -31.93 5.68 -2.80
CA MET A 157 -32.80 6.61 -2.04
C MET A 157 -34.07 5.92 -1.51
N GLU A 158 -34.62 4.97 -2.26
CA GLU A 158 -35.82 4.25 -1.87
C GLU A 158 -35.55 3.15 -0.85
N SER A 159 -34.35 2.55 -0.88
CA SER A 159 -34.04 1.35 -0.09
C SER A 159 -33.26 1.62 1.19
N VAL A 160 -32.31 2.57 1.22
CA VAL A 160 -31.27 2.58 2.25
C VAL A 160 -30.91 3.97 2.74
N GLY A 161 -31.13 5.02 1.97
CA GLY A 161 -30.66 6.37 2.34
C GLY A 161 -30.48 7.25 1.12
N THR A 162 -29.64 8.29 1.23
CA THR A 162 -29.43 9.23 0.14
C THR A 162 -28.06 9.05 -0.48
N LEU A 163 -27.99 8.72 -1.75
CA LEU A 163 -26.74 8.78 -2.51
C LEU A 163 -26.48 10.23 -2.93
N LEU A 164 -25.42 10.83 -2.39
CA LEU A 164 -24.95 12.15 -2.82
C LEU A 164 -24.00 11.97 -4.00
N SER A 165 -24.38 12.50 -5.16
CA SER A 165 -23.51 12.61 -6.31
C SER A 165 -22.83 14.00 -6.29
N LYS A 166 -21.54 14.04 -6.02
CA LYS A 166 -20.71 15.22 -6.21
C LYS A 166 -20.02 15.10 -7.58
N LYS A 167 -19.90 16.18 -8.30
CA LYS A 167 -19.57 16.41 -9.72
C LYS A 167 -18.77 15.33 -10.49
N ASP A 168 -17.99 14.45 -9.85
CA ASP A 168 -17.27 13.31 -10.46
C ASP A 168 -16.98 12.16 -9.48
N THR A 169 -17.43 12.24 -8.24
CA THR A 169 -17.26 11.23 -7.20
C THR A 169 -18.60 10.81 -6.64
N PHE A 170 -18.77 9.50 -6.43
CA PHE A 170 -19.95 8.98 -5.77
C PHE A 170 -19.65 8.82 -4.29
N GLU A 171 -20.50 9.40 -3.45
CA GLU A 171 -20.45 9.25 -2.01
C GLU A 171 -21.81 8.77 -1.53
N LEU A 172 -21.85 7.72 -0.74
CA LEU A 172 -23.05 7.28 -0.03
C LEU A 172 -23.12 8.03 1.30
N ALA A 173 -24.17 8.81 1.51
CA ALA A 173 -24.41 9.48 2.79
C ALA A 173 -25.75 9.07 3.36
N TYR A 174 -25.74 8.67 4.64
CA TYR A 174 -26.95 8.46 5.40
C TYR A 174 -27.37 9.80 5.99
N ILE A 175 -28.58 10.26 5.65
CA ILE A 175 -29.16 11.48 6.23
C ILE A 175 -30.10 11.05 7.34
N ALA A 176 -29.85 11.51 8.55
CA ALA A 176 -30.74 11.31 9.67
C ALA A 176 -32.13 11.85 9.30
N LYS A 177 -33.17 11.02 9.40
CA LYS A 177 -34.56 11.42 9.11
C LYS A 177 -35.06 12.35 10.21
N GLU A 178 -35.67 13.46 9.82
CA GLU A 178 -36.25 14.45 10.78
C GLU A 178 -37.39 13.92 11.66
N ASN A 179 -37.94 12.73 11.36
CA ASN A 179 -39.07 12.16 12.10
C ASN A 179 -38.80 10.69 12.48
N PRO A 180 -38.27 10.42 13.70
CA PRO A 180 -37.94 9.07 14.17
C PRO A 180 -39.16 8.15 14.31
N ASP A 181 -40.36 8.71 14.51
CA ASP A 181 -41.59 7.96 14.84
C ASP A 181 -42.35 7.42 13.63
N ALA A 182 -41.90 7.73 12.42
CA ALA A 182 -42.64 7.37 11.18
C ALA A 182 -42.38 5.98 10.63
N TYR A 183 -41.37 5.27 11.16
CA TYR A 183 -41.00 3.94 10.67
C TYR A 183 -40.68 2.99 11.82
N ASN A 184 -41.46 1.92 11.86
CA ASN A 184 -41.17 0.71 12.64
C ASN A 184 -40.03 -0.07 11.90
N ASP A 185 -38.94 0.64 11.56
CA ASP A 185 -37.86 0.09 10.72
C ASP A 185 -37.02 -0.87 11.54
N LYS A 186 -37.13 -2.12 11.20
CA LYS A 186 -36.21 -3.16 11.62
C LYS A 186 -34.78 -2.70 11.27
N ILE A 187 -33.93 -2.58 12.29
CA ILE A 187 -32.49 -2.26 12.07
C ILE A 187 -31.92 -3.30 11.13
N GLU A 188 -31.46 -2.85 9.99
CA GLU A 188 -30.82 -3.70 8.98
C GLU A 188 -29.31 -3.62 9.07
N THR A 189 -28.64 -4.72 8.79
CA THR A 189 -27.20 -4.73 8.59
C THR A 189 -26.93 -4.53 7.10
N HIS A 190 -26.12 -3.54 6.81
CA HIS A 190 -25.67 -3.22 5.46
C HIS A 190 -24.22 -3.70 5.28
N ARG A 191 -23.91 -4.15 4.08
CA ARG A 191 -22.57 -4.54 3.68
C ARG A 191 -22.19 -3.77 2.41
N LEU A 192 -21.21 -2.87 2.54
CA LEU A 192 -20.62 -2.16 1.42
C LEU A 192 -19.30 -2.82 1.03
N SER A 193 -19.13 -3.13 -0.25
CA SER A 193 -17.93 -3.78 -0.78
C SER A 193 -17.34 -2.96 -1.91
N THR A 194 -16.05 -2.65 -1.81
CA THR A 194 -15.24 -2.05 -2.86
C THR A 194 -14.45 -3.14 -3.60
N PRO A 195 -14.55 -3.24 -4.91
CA PRO A 195 -13.76 -4.20 -5.68
C PRO A 195 -12.31 -3.74 -5.82
N ARG A 196 -11.49 -4.58 -6.42
CA ARG A 196 -10.14 -4.21 -6.86
C ARG A 196 -10.20 -3.04 -7.84
N GLY A 197 -9.20 -2.17 -7.79
CA GLY A 197 -9.09 -1.01 -8.66
C GLY A 197 -10.06 0.12 -8.39
N LYS A 198 -10.76 0.08 -7.27
CA LYS A 198 -11.70 1.14 -6.86
C LYS A 198 -11.58 1.42 -5.38
N ASP A 199 -11.78 2.66 -5.04
CA ASP A 199 -12.02 3.14 -3.69
C ASP A 199 -13.42 3.74 -3.58
N PHE A 200 -13.89 3.99 -2.36
CA PHE A 200 -15.21 4.55 -2.14
C PHE A 200 -15.29 5.32 -0.84
N LYS A 201 -15.94 6.48 -0.89
CA LYS A 201 -16.21 7.31 0.29
C LYS A 201 -17.65 7.16 0.73
N MET A 202 -17.87 7.03 2.03
CA MET A 202 -19.21 7.03 2.63
C MET A 202 -19.26 7.84 3.91
N THR A 203 -20.45 8.29 4.25
CA THR A 203 -20.76 8.94 5.54
C THR A 203 -21.86 8.17 6.23
N LEU A 204 -21.61 7.70 7.45
CA LEU A 204 -22.59 7.02 8.29
C LEU A 204 -23.59 7.99 8.90
N GLU A 205 -24.67 7.47 9.50
CA GLU A 205 -25.73 8.28 10.11
C GLU A 205 -25.25 9.17 11.28
N ASP A 206 -24.20 8.72 11.98
CA ASP A 206 -23.59 9.45 13.09
C ASP A 206 -22.63 10.57 12.64
N GLY A 207 -22.48 10.76 11.32
CA GLY A 207 -21.57 11.72 10.72
C GLY A 207 -20.14 11.22 10.58
N THR A 208 -19.86 9.96 10.93
CA THR A 208 -18.54 9.34 10.69
C THR A 208 -18.30 9.19 9.19
N ILE A 209 -17.16 9.68 8.72
CA ILE A 209 -16.76 9.58 7.31
C ILE A 209 -15.74 8.45 7.16
N ILE A 210 -15.96 7.60 6.17
CA ILE A 210 -15.13 6.43 5.90
C ILE A 210 -14.71 6.45 4.44
N TRP A 211 -13.41 6.30 4.18
CA TRP A 211 -12.87 5.99 2.86
C TRP A 211 -12.47 4.53 2.86
N MET A 212 -13.00 3.76 1.95
CA MET A 212 -12.70 2.33 1.76
C MET A 212 -11.73 2.15 0.60
N ASN A 213 -10.61 1.50 0.84
CA ASN A 213 -9.64 1.17 -0.21
C ASN A 213 -10.12 -0.01 -1.08
N ALA A 214 -9.37 -0.32 -2.13
CA ALA A 214 -9.64 -1.45 -3.02
C ALA A 214 -9.69 -2.79 -2.24
N GLU A 215 -10.55 -3.71 -2.71
CA GLU A 215 -10.72 -5.05 -2.11
C GLU A 215 -11.12 -5.01 -0.62
N SER A 216 -12.00 -4.06 -0.26
CA SER A 216 -12.44 -3.87 1.12
C SER A 216 -13.94 -4.06 1.27
N CYS A 217 -14.35 -4.45 2.46
CA CYS A 217 -15.73 -4.69 2.82
C CYS A 217 -16.01 -4.14 4.23
N LEU A 218 -17.08 -3.36 4.35
CA LEU A 218 -17.55 -2.82 5.60
C LEU A 218 -18.99 -3.29 5.87
N GLU A 219 -19.21 -3.90 7.04
CA GLU A 219 -20.53 -4.22 7.54
C GLU A 219 -20.87 -3.28 8.69
N TYR A 220 -22.06 -2.69 8.64
CA TYR A 220 -22.52 -1.70 9.60
C TYR A 220 -24.05 -1.73 9.70
N PRO A 221 -24.63 -1.36 10.85
CA PRO A 221 -26.07 -1.25 11.00
C PRO A 221 -26.60 0.00 10.29
N SER A 222 -27.85 -0.06 9.80
CA SER A 222 -28.53 1.11 9.23
C SER A 222 -28.68 2.25 10.24
N GLN A 223 -28.70 1.92 11.55
CA GLN A 223 -28.75 2.85 12.66
C GLN A 223 -28.03 2.28 13.88
N PHE A 224 -27.26 3.11 14.59
CA PHE A 224 -26.60 2.74 15.84
C PHE A 224 -27.56 2.92 17.02
N THR A 225 -28.00 1.82 17.61
CA THR A 225 -29.00 1.83 18.75
C THR A 225 -28.45 1.19 20.02
N GLY A 226 -27.23 0.62 19.99
CA GLY A 226 -26.61 -0.02 21.15
C GLY A 226 -25.94 0.96 22.10
N LYS A 227 -25.06 0.45 22.94
CA LYS A 227 -24.14 1.25 23.78
C LYS A 227 -22.87 1.66 23.06
N GLU A 228 -22.65 1.14 21.88
CA GLU A 228 -21.47 1.31 21.05
C GLU A 228 -21.88 1.36 19.58
N ARG A 229 -21.11 2.10 18.77
CA ARG A 229 -21.25 2.17 17.33
C ARG A 229 -20.32 1.13 16.71
N VAL A 230 -20.83 -0.03 16.40
CA VAL A 230 -20.02 -1.18 15.97
C VAL A 230 -20.08 -1.34 14.45
N VAL A 231 -18.90 -1.48 13.83
CA VAL A 231 -18.75 -1.82 12.41
C VAL A 231 -17.73 -2.95 12.25
N HIS A 232 -17.83 -3.72 11.16
CA HIS A 232 -16.91 -4.80 10.86
C HIS A 232 -16.18 -4.50 9.55
N LEU A 233 -14.84 -4.52 9.59
CA LEU A 233 -13.98 -4.22 8.44
C LEU A 233 -13.19 -5.46 8.01
N LYS A 234 -13.15 -5.69 6.69
CA LYS A 234 -12.17 -6.53 5.99
C LYS A 234 -11.50 -5.68 4.93
N GLY A 235 -10.18 -5.75 4.80
CA GLY A 235 -9.43 -4.90 3.88
C GLY A 235 -8.92 -3.64 4.56
N GLU A 236 -8.96 -2.50 3.90
CA GLU A 236 -8.41 -1.25 4.40
C GLU A 236 -9.42 -0.11 4.32
N ALA A 237 -9.50 0.67 5.39
CA ALA A 237 -10.29 1.88 5.41
C ALA A 237 -9.67 2.95 6.31
N TYR A 238 -9.81 4.19 5.87
CA TYR A 238 -9.54 5.37 6.68
C TYR A 238 -10.84 5.85 7.31
N PHE A 239 -10.80 6.11 8.61
CA PHE A 239 -11.93 6.56 9.40
C PHE A 239 -11.69 7.97 9.93
N LYS A 240 -12.64 8.86 9.69
CA LYS A 240 -12.79 10.12 10.42
C LYS A 240 -14.03 10.01 11.28
N VAL A 241 -13.83 9.51 12.50
CA VAL A 241 -14.94 9.16 13.41
C VAL A 241 -15.50 10.41 14.05
N ALA A 242 -16.83 10.57 13.97
CA ALA A 242 -17.55 11.64 14.65
C ALA A 242 -17.37 11.55 16.17
N LYS A 243 -17.02 12.68 16.80
CA LYS A 243 -16.73 12.74 18.23
C LYS A 243 -17.98 12.49 19.07
N ASN A 244 -17.98 11.42 19.84
CA ASN A 244 -19.03 11.10 20.80
C ASN A 244 -18.46 10.24 21.94
N PRO A 245 -18.04 10.84 23.06
CA PRO A 245 -17.44 10.12 24.19
C PRO A 245 -18.40 9.18 24.91
N GLU A 246 -19.71 9.46 24.85
CA GLU A 246 -20.73 8.63 25.52
C GLU A 246 -21.06 7.36 24.71
N PHE A 247 -20.78 7.38 23.40
CA PHE A 247 -21.05 6.29 22.46
C PHE A 247 -19.76 5.92 21.70
N PRO A 248 -18.91 5.09 22.26
CA PRO A 248 -17.70 4.64 21.62
C PRO A 248 -17.94 4.05 20.22
N PHE A 249 -17.04 4.33 19.28
CA PHE A 249 -17.02 3.69 17.96
C PHE A 249 -16.05 2.51 18.00
N VAL A 250 -16.51 1.35 17.54
CA VAL A 250 -15.77 0.10 17.60
C VAL A 250 -15.66 -0.48 16.21
N ILE A 251 -14.41 -0.60 15.73
CA ILE A 251 -14.09 -1.28 14.46
C ILE A 251 -13.64 -2.69 14.80
N CYS A 252 -14.39 -3.68 14.37
CA CYS A 252 -14.06 -5.09 14.51
C CYS A 252 -13.45 -5.59 13.20
N THR A 253 -12.30 -6.24 13.27
CA THR A 253 -11.72 -7.01 12.17
C THR A 253 -11.73 -8.50 12.56
N ASP A 254 -11.22 -9.39 11.72
CA ASP A 254 -11.04 -10.80 12.10
C ASP A 254 -9.93 -11.00 13.15
N ARG A 255 -8.99 -10.05 13.28
CA ARG A 255 -7.84 -10.13 14.17
C ARG A 255 -7.88 -9.17 15.36
N MET A 256 -8.48 -7.98 15.18
CA MET A 256 -8.41 -6.88 16.14
C MET A 256 -9.77 -6.26 16.42
N GLN A 257 -9.90 -5.70 17.61
CA GLN A 257 -10.97 -4.77 17.97
C GLN A 257 -10.35 -3.40 18.29
N ILE A 258 -10.82 -2.37 17.62
CA ILE A 258 -10.32 -0.99 17.71
C ILE A 258 -11.44 -0.11 18.28
N ARG A 259 -11.18 0.58 19.39
CA ARG A 259 -12.13 1.42 20.12
C ARG A 259 -11.67 2.86 20.10
N VAL A 260 -12.57 3.76 19.68
CA VAL A 260 -12.30 5.20 19.60
C VAL A 260 -13.50 6.04 20.05
N LEU A 261 -13.27 7.30 20.42
CA LEU A 261 -14.30 8.24 20.88
C LEU A 261 -14.53 9.43 19.93
N GLY A 262 -13.66 9.57 18.91
CA GLY A 262 -13.68 10.68 17.95
C GLY A 262 -12.25 10.90 17.44
N THR A 263 -11.86 10.16 16.43
CA THR A 263 -10.46 9.88 16.09
C THR A 263 -10.33 9.80 14.59
N GLU A 264 -9.20 10.21 14.06
CA GLU A 264 -8.80 9.95 12.67
C GLU A 264 -7.74 8.85 12.66
N LEU A 265 -8.01 7.75 11.94
CA LEU A 265 -7.14 6.57 11.91
C LEU A 265 -7.28 5.82 10.59
N ASN A 266 -6.20 5.13 10.20
CA ASN A 266 -6.22 4.13 9.13
C ASN A 266 -6.19 2.72 9.73
N VAL A 267 -7.02 1.83 9.22
CA VAL A 267 -7.05 0.41 9.62
C VAL A 267 -6.86 -0.44 8.38
N ARG A 268 -5.81 -1.25 8.37
CA ARG A 268 -5.49 -2.18 7.28
C ARG A 268 -5.49 -3.61 7.81
N ASN A 269 -6.35 -4.45 7.25
CA ASN A 269 -6.51 -5.85 7.65
C ASN A 269 -6.90 -6.71 6.46
N TYR A 270 -5.96 -6.92 5.54
CA TYR A 270 -6.12 -7.84 4.42
C TYR A 270 -5.76 -9.27 4.83
N ILE A 271 -6.41 -10.25 4.18
CA ILE A 271 -6.11 -11.67 4.41
C ILE A 271 -4.65 -11.95 4.02
N SER A 272 -3.95 -12.72 4.86
CA SER A 272 -2.55 -13.12 4.67
C SER A 272 -1.55 -11.96 4.61
N GLN A 273 -1.90 -10.83 5.23
CA GLN A 273 -1.01 -9.69 5.43
C GLN A 273 -1.01 -9.29 6.91
N ASP A 274 0.00 -8.54 7.30
CA ASP A 274 0.03 -7.93 8.62
C ASP A 274 -1.11 -6.93 8.79
N SER A 275 -1.60 -6.85 10.01
CA SER A 275 -2.71 -5.95 10.34
C SER A 275 -2.17 -4.70 11.02
N HIS A 276 -2.57 -3.54 10.54
CA HIS A 276 -2.08 -2.24 10.98
C HIS A 276 -3.22 -1.35 11.48
N VAL A 277 -2.94 -0.62 12.53
CA VAL A 277 -3.77 0.49 13.01
C VAL A 277 -2.88 1.70 13.18
N THR A 278 -3.02 2.68 12.30
CA THR A 278 -2.24 3.93 12.33
C THR A 278 -3.10 5.06 12.87
N LEU A 279 -2.65 5.71 13.92
CA LEU A 279 -3.36 6.85 14.51
C LEU A 279 -2.87 8.17 13.94
N ILE A 280 -3.78 8.91 13.31
CA ILE A 280 -3.51 10.23 12.73
C ILE A 280 -3.82 11.34 13.75
N ASN A 281 -5.01 11.30 14.37
CA ASN A 281 -5.41 12.30 15.34
C ASN A 281 -6.37 11.70 16.39
N GLY A 282 -6.24 12.11 17.64
CA GLY A 282 -7.08 11.66 18.76
C GLY A 282 -6.42 10.58 19.61
N SER A 283 -7.15 9.55 19.97
CA SER A 283 -6.67 8.40 20.73
C SER A 283 -7.39 7.13 20.35
N VAL A 284 -6.72 6.01 20.42
CA VAL A 284 -7.27 4.70 20.07
C VAL A 284 -6.81 3.64 21.07
N GLU A 285 -7.70 2.73 21.41
CA GLU A 285 -7.41 1.48 22.10
C GLU A 285 -7.54 0.34 21.08
N VAL A 286 -6.51 -0.50 20.97
CA VAL A 286 -6.49 -1.68 20.09
C VAL A 286 -6.29 -2.92 20.93
N SER A 287 -7.11 -3.94 20.71
CA SER A 287 -6.96 -5.25 21.35
C SER A 287 -7.02 -6.36 20.31
N ASP A 288 -6.35 -7.48 20.61
CA ASP A 288 -6.48 -8.68 19.77
C ASP A 288 -7.78 -9.43 20.08
N ASN A 289 -8.35 -10.12 19.09
CA ASN A 289 -9.60 -10.89 19.26
C ASN A 289 -9.41 -12.22 19.98
N LYS A 290 -8.17 -12.73 20.12
CA LYS A 290 -7.89 -14.04 20.74
C LYS A 290 -7.75 -13.94 22.25
N ASN A 291 -7.14 -12.83 22.70
CA ASN A 291 -6.91 -12.58 24.11
C ASN A 291 -7.17 -11.10 24.36
N ASN A 292 -8.37 -10.70 24.79
CA ASN A 292 -8.67 -9.33 25.21
C ASN A 292 -7.69 -8.74 26.27
N LYS A 293 -6.62 -9.48 26.59
CA LYS A 293 -5.54 -9.09 27.52
C LYS A 293 -4.43 -8.26 26.85
N ASN A 294 -4.25 -8.40 25.53
CA ASN A 294 -3.30 -7.59 24.78
C ASN A 294 -4.00 -6.33 24.32
N LEU A 295 -4.06 -5.32 25.17
CA LEU A 295 -4.60 -4.02 24.86
C LEU A 295 -3.47 -3.02 24.79
N VAL A 296 -3.40 -2.29 23.69
CA VAL A 296 -2.45 -1.20 23.46
C VAL A 296 -3.19 0.10 23.19
N ARG A 297 -2.58 1.22 23.57
CA ARG A 297 -3.06 2.57 23.26
C ARG A 297 -2.02 3.25 22.40
N LEU A 298 -2.49 3.94 21.35
CA LEU A 298 -1.64 4.69 20.46
C LEU A 298 -1.79 6.19 20.71
N ALA A 299 -0.67 6.89 20.55
CA ALA A 299 -0.60 8.32 20.38
C ALA A 299 -0.61 8.68 18.87
N PRO A 300 -1.01 9.92 18.50
CA PRO A 300 -0.92 10.39 17.13
C PRO A 300 0.50 10.24 16.56
N GLY A 301 0.61 9.71 15.34
CA GLY A 301 1.90 9.39 14.72
C GLY A 301 2.41 7.97 15.00
N GLU A 302 1.64 7.15 15.72
CA GLU A 302 2.00 5.75 15.97
C GLU A 302 1.19 4.78 15.10
N ASP A 303 1.84 3.70 14.71
CA ASP A 303 1.26 2.52 14.05
C ASP A 303 1.42 1.28 14.94
N ALA A 304 0.31 0.57 15.16
CA ALA A 304 0.32 -0.74 15.79
C ALA A 304 0.22 -1.83 14.72
N LEU A 305 1.30 -2.56 14.54
CA LEU A 305 1.37 -3.79 13.75
C LEU A 305 0.98 -4.97 14.65
N LEU A 306 -0.01 -5.76 14.25
CA LEU A 306 -0.29 -7.06 14.84
C LEU A 306 0.36 -8.16 13.99
N ASP A 307 1.43 -8.76 14.49
CA ASP A 307 2.18 -9.79 13.80
C ASP A 307 1.43 -11.15 13.75
N GLU A 308 2.01 -12.14 13.08
CA GLU A 308 1.45 -13.50 12.98
C GLU A 308 1.35 -14.21 14.34
N ASN A 309 2.17 -13.82 15.31
CA ASN A 309 2.16 -14.36 16.68
C ASN A 309 1.11 -13.69 17.58
N ASN A 310 0.33 -12.75 17.03
CA ASN A 310 -0.63 -11.89 17.73
C ASN A 310 0.04 -11.02 18.81
N THR A 311 1.23 -10.50 18.51
CA THR A 311 1.94 -9.53 19.33
C THR A 311 1.87 -8.17 18.67
N PHE A 312 1.53 -7.12 19.44
CA PHE A 312 1.55 -5.76 18.96
C PHE A 312 2.97 -5.21 18.97
N VAL A 313 3.40 -4.70 17.83
CA VAL A 313 4.62 -3.90 17.67
C VAL A 313 4.20 -2.48 17.36
N ILE A 314 4.54 -1.54 18.25
CA ILE A 314 4.20 -0.11 18.07
C ILE A 314 5.43 0.59 17.54
N LYS A 315 5.24 1.44 16.50
CA LYS A 315 6.30 2.25 15.89
C LYS A 315 5.79 3.65 15.64
N GLU A 316 6.65 4.64 15.83
CA GLU A 316 6.43 5.98 15.28
C GLU A 316 6.56 5.91 13.75
N VAL A 317 5.62 6.53 13.03
CA VAL A 317 5.55 6.50 11.57
C VAL A 317 5.17 7.86 11.00
N GLU A 318 5.57 8.09 9.77
CA GLU A 318 5.02 9.16 8.94
C GLU A 318 3.61 8.73 8.49
N THR A 319 2.58 9.33 9.08
CA THR A 319 1.18 8.96 8.85
C THR A 319 0.74 9.10 7.39
N ASP A 320 1.42 9.94 6.64
CA ASP A 320 1.20 10.15 5.21
C ASP A 320 1.33 8.86 4.40
N SER A 321 2.29 8.01 4.73
CA SER A 321 2.48 6.70 4.09
C SER A 321 1.24 5.79 4.19
N TYR A 322 0.39 6.02 5.19
CA TYR A 322 -0.82 5.25 5.45
C TYR A 322 -2.11 5.94 4.98
N THR A 323 -2.04 7.18 4.52
CA THR A 323 -3.22 7.99 4.20
C THR A 323 -3.26 8.50 2.76
N TYR A 324 -2.13 8.62 2.06
CA TYR A 324 -2.07 9.14 0.70
C TYR A 324 -2.85 8.32 -0.34
N TRP A 325 -3.12 7.05 -0.07
CA TRP A 325 -3.96 6.25 -0.93
C TRP A 325 -5.37 6.85 -1.09
N ARG A 326 -5.91 7.47 -0.03
CA ARG A 326 -7.19 8.19 -0.02
C ARG A 326 -7.18 9.40 -0.94
N ASP A 327 -6.01 10.04 -1.09
CA ASP A 327 -5.82 11.21 -1.93
C ASP A 327 -5.43 10.83 -3.37
N GLY A 328 -5.44 9.54 -3.72
CA GLY A 328 -5.21 9.01 -5.07
C GLY A 328 -3.75 8.74 -5.40
N TYR A 329 -2.90 8.48 -4.40
CA TYR A 329 -1.49 8.19 -4.59
C TYR A 329 -1.10 6.81 -4.06
N PHE A 330 -0.13 6.20 -4.70
CA PHE A 330 0.73 5.19 -4.11
C PHE A 330 1.92 5.92 -3.52
N TYR A 331 2.04 5.90 -2.21
CA TYR A 331 3.19 6.46 -1.50
C TYR A 331 3.69 5.45 -0.49
N PHE A 332 4.93 5.04 -0.67
CA PHE A 332 5.60 4.09 0.20
C PHE A 332 6.98 4.63 0.54
N ASP A 333 7.33 4.65 1.81
CA ASP A 333 8.64 5.05 2.30
C ASP A 333 9.24 3.90 3.10
N ASN A 334 10.44 3.46 2.71
CA ASN A 334 11.17 2.37 3.35
C ASN A 334 10.29 1.10 3.56
N THR A 335 9.50 0.75 2.55
CA THR A 335 8.52 -0.35 2.59
C THR A 335 9.05 -1.55 1.82
N PRO A 336 8.87 -2.79 2.32
CA PRO A 336 9.23 -4.00 1.58
C PRO A 336 8.60 -4.04 0.19
N LEU A 337 9.38 -4.39 -0.83
CA LEU A 337 8.91 -4.46 -2.22
C LEU A 337 7.67 -5.36 -2.36
N LYS A 338 7.62 -6.46 -1.60
CA LYS A 338 6.46 -7.36 -1.56
C LYS A 338 5.17 -6.60 -1.26
N GLU A 339 5.15 -5.74 -0.25
CA GLU A 339 3.96 -4.97 0.13
C GLU A 339 3.58 -3.94 -0.94
N VAL A 340 4.58 -3.22 -1.48
CA VAL A 340 4.35 -2.25 -2.55
C VAL A 340 3.69 -2.89 -3.75
N VAL A 341 4.22 -4.03 -4.23
CA VAL A 341 3.66 -4.68 -5.43
C VAL A 341 2.34 -5.40 -5.16
N GLN A 342 2.07 -5.82 -3.92
CA GLN A 342 0.75 -6.33 -3.54
C GLN A 342 -0.32 -5.23 -3.64
N GLU A 343 0.00 -3.99 -3.26
CA GLU A 343 -0.91 -2.85 -3.46
C GLU A 343 -1.13 -2.55 -4.94
N LEU A 344 -0.07 -2.58 -5.76
CA LEU A 344 -0.20 -2.47 -7.21
C LEU A 344 -1.06 -3.61 -7.79
N GLY A 345 -0.81 -4.85 -7.34
CA GLY A 345 -1.60 -6.03 -7.71
C GLY A 345 -3.08 -5.87 -7.40
N ARG A 346 -3.42 -5.34 -6.23
CA ARG A 346 -4.79 -5.07 -5.78
C ARG A 346 -5.45 -3.97 -6.60
N TRP A 347 -4.73 -2.89 -6.87
CA TRP A 347 -5.28 -1.78 -7.62
C TRP A 347 -5.48 -2.09 -9.10
N TYR A 348 -4.47 -2.67 -9.75
CA TYR A 348 -4.54 -3.00 -11.18
C TYR A 348 -5.18 -4.36 -11.47
N ASN A 349 -5.50 -5.15 -10.44
CA ASN A 349 -6.02 -6.53 -10.53
C ASN A 349 -5.13 -7.42 -11.40
N ILE A 350 -3.86 -7.50 -11.05
CA ILE A 350 -2.81 -8.20 -11.81
C ILE A 350 -2.07 -9.19 -10.91
N ASN A 351 -1.62 -10.31 -11.49
CA ASN A 351 -0.78 -11.27 -10.78
C ASN A 351 0.63 -10.70 -10.53
N ILE A 352 1.19 -11.03 -9.37
CA ILE A 352 2.56 -10.65 -9.00
C ILE A 352 3.35 -11.91 -8.67
N VAL A 353 4.48 -12.08 -9.35
CA VAL A 353 5.39 -13.22 -9.22
C VAL A 353 6.80 -12.71 -9.03
N PHE A 354 7.48 -13.18 -7.99
CA PHE A 354 8.91 -12.98 -7.80
C PHE A 354 9.66 -14.19 -8.32
N GLU A 355 10.64 -13.96 -9.18
CA GLU A 355 11.60 -14.97 -9.61
C GLU A 355 12.82 -15.03 -8.65
N ASN A 356 12.95 -14.04 -7.77
CA ASN A 356 13.99 -13.96 -6.74
C ASN A 356 13.37 -13.56 -5.39
N GLU A 357 13.30 -14.51 -4.48
CA GLU A 357 12.73 -14.33 -3.14
C GLU A 357 13.39 -13.19 -2.36
N LYS A 358 14.70 -12.99 -2.52
CA LYS A 358 15.45 -11.95 -1.81
C LYS A 358 14.98 -10.53 -2.10
N LEU A 359 14.30 -10.32 -3.22
CA LEU A 359 13.76 -9.00 -3.56
C LEU A 359 12.48 -8.68 -2.78
N MET A 360 11.82 -9.67 -2.18
CA MET A 360 10.59 -9.45 -1.41
C MET A 360 10.82 -8.49 -0.24
N ASP A 361 11.95 -8.65 0.44
CA ASP A 361 12.32 -7.88 1.63
C ASP A 361 13.15 -6.62 1.28
N LEU A 362 13.37 -6.35 -0.02
CA LEU A 362 14.03 -5.14 -0.45
C LEU A 362 13.18 -3.93 -0.09
N HIS A 363 13.65 -3.10 0.82
CA HIS A 363 12.96 -1.86 1.18
C HIS A 363 13.15 -0.80 0.10
N ILE A 364 12.05 -0.21 -0.33
CA ILE A 364 12.04 0.80 -1.39
C ILE A 364 11.21 2.03 -0.99
N ARG A 365 11.50 3.13 -1.68
CA ARG A 365 10.60 4.29 -1.77
C ARG A 365 9.91 4.26 -3.11
N TYR A 366 8.60 4.42 -3.09
CA TYR A 366 7.83 4.39 -4.32
C TYR A 366 6.71 5.42 -4.28
N PHE A 367 6.59 6.19 -5.34
CA PHE A 367 5.54 7.18 -5.53
C PHE A 367 4.95 7.07 -6.93
N CYS A 368 3.63 7.00 -7.02
CA CYS A 368 2.89 7.00 -8.28
C CYS A 368 1.46 7.48 -8.05
N VAL A 369 0.90 8.20 -9.01
CA VAL A 369 -0.53 8.56 -9.00
C VAL A 369 -1.34 7.30 -9.36
N ARG A 370 -2.41 7.01 -8.62
CA ARG A 370 -3.25 5.82 -8.84
C ARG A 370 -3.99 5.81 -10.18
N SER A 371 -4.23 6.99 -10.76
CA SER A 371 -4.84 7.12 -12.09
C SER A 371 -3.88 6.85 -13.25
N GLU A 372 -2.58 6.69 -12.99
CA GLU A 372 -1.60 6.32 -14.00
C GLU A 372 -1.80 4.89 -14.51
N THR A 373 -1.27 4.61 -15.70
CA THR A 373 -1.34 3.27 -16.28
C THR A 373 -0.41 2.30 -15.56
N LEU A 374 -0.72 1.00 -15.68
CA LEU A 374 0.13 -0.06 -15.13
C LEU A 374 1.56 -0.02 -15.66
N GLU A 375 1.72 0.26 -16.98
CA GLU A 375 3.05 0.38 -17.62
C GLU A 375 3.85 1.51 -17.00
N ARG A 376 3.19 2.62 -16.66
CA ARG A 376 3.84 3.73 -15.98
C ARG A 376 4.29 3.32 -14.58
N ALA A 377 3.43 2.66 -13.81
CA ALA A 377 3.77 2.14 -12.48
C ALA A 377 4.97 1.18 -12.54
N ILE A 378 5.00 0.24 -13.49
CA ILE A 378 6.13 -0.67 -13.71
C ILE A 378 7.39 0.10 -14.11
N SER A 379 7.28 1.11 -14.99
CA SER A 379 8.44 1.89 -15.41
C SER A 379 9.12 2.62 -14.25
N LEU A 380 8.33 3.04 -13.24
CA LEU A 380 8.85 3.68 -12.04
C LEU A 380 9.60 2.67 -11.14
N LEU A 381 9.09 1.44 -11.00
CA LEU A 381 9.82 0.36 -10.31
C LEU A 381 11.18 0.09 -10.99
N ASN A 382 11.20 0.02 -12.31
CA ASN A 382 12.40 -0.27 -13.08
C ASN A 382 13.47 0.85 -13.04
N ARG A 383 13.11 2.08 -12.64
CA ARG A 383 14.08 3.15 -12.42
C ARG A 383 15.03 2.87 -11.26
N MET A 384 14.66 2.00 -10.33
CA MET A 384 15.45 1.67 -9.14
C MET A 384 16.61 0.72 -9.41
N LYS A 385 17.02 0.47 -10.65
CA LYS A 385 18.19 -0.36 -11.11
C LYS A 385 18.37 -1.73 -10.43
N LYS A 386 17.89 -1.90 -9.19
CA LYS A 386 17.92 -3.14 -8.39
C LYS A 386 16.73 -4.07 -8.68
N ILE A 387 15.72 -3.57 -9.40
CA ILE A 387 14.46 -4.26 -9.69
C ILE A 387 14.29 -4.29 -11.19
N HIS A 388 13.94 -5.46 -11.70
CA HIS A 388 13.54 -5.62 -13.08
C HIS A 388 12.15 -6.25 -13.14
N ALA A 389 11.13 -5.40 -13.31
CA ALA A 389 9.73 -5.79 -13.40
C ALA A 389 9.30 -5.85 -14.88
N THR A 390 8.77 -6.98 -15.30
CA THR A 390 8.28 -7.19 -16.68
C THR A 390 6.83 -7.63 -16.66
N LEU A 391 6.02 -7.05 -17.56
CA LEU A 391 4.62 -7.44 -17.75
C LEU A 391 4.53 -8.50 -18.85
N SER A 392 3.93 -9.65 -18.53
CA SER A 392 3.63 -10.70 -19.50
C SER A 392 2.19 -11.17 -19.29
N GLY A 393 1.31 -10.89 -20.27
CA GLY A 393 -0.11 -11.12 -20.13
C GLY A 393 -0.69 -10.34 -18.93
N ASN A 394 -1.29 -11.05 -17.98
CA ASN A 394 -1.84 -10.48 -16.74
C ASN A 394 -0.93 -10.74 -15.52
N THR A 395 0.39 -10.78 -15.72
CA THR A 395 1.35 -11.10 -14.64
C THR A 395 2.56 -10.17 -14.73
N ILE A 396 2.93 -9.58 -13.57
CA ILE A 396 4.20 -8.90 -13.39
C ILE A 396 5.20 -9.90 -12.79
N TYR A 397 6.31 -10.11 -13.49
CA TYR A 397 7.46 -10.87 -13.03
C TYR A 397 8.52 -9.92 -12.50
N ILE A 398 9.04 -10.19 -11.31
CA ILE A 398 10.02 -9.34 -10.60
C ILE A 398 11.30 -10.14 -10.40
N ARG A 399 12.39 -9.61 -10.98
CA ARG A 399 13.74 -10.20 -11.00
C ARG A 399 14.74 -9.31 -10.31
#